data_f548fa96e30ecfd1164657d3594d2414
#
_entry.id   f548fa96e30ecfd1164657d3594d2414
#
_cell.length_a   1.000
_cell.length_b   1.000
_cell.length_c   1.000
_cell.angle_alpha   90.00
_cell.angle_beta   90.00
_cell.angle_gamma   90.00
#
_symmetry.space_group_name_H-M   'P 1'
#
loop_
_entity.id
_entity.type
_entity.pdbx_description
1 polymer ?
#
loop_
_entity_poly.entity_id
_entity_poly.type
_entity_poly.pdbx_seq_one_letter_code
_entity_poly.pdbx_strand_id
1 'polypeptide(L)'
;SASSLVKEAQERLKLNEDNLLFKEINGNLGELEAKNIFDAARKGDEFSKDLIEYESDYLALGIGNLLNIINPECIVISGGMSLAGDEILLPIKEKLKKYTMPPALENLEIKVGVLGNEAGIKGAVALFI
;
A
#
# COMPACT_ATOMS: atom_id res chain seq x y z
N SER A 1 -3.93 4.09 1.70
CA SER A 1 -5.00 3.08 1.76
C SER A 1 -5.37 2.58 0.38
N ALA A 2 -6.09 1.45 0.33
CA ALA A 2 -6.53 0.87 -0.96
C ALA A 2 -7.43 1.84 -1.73
N SER A 3 -8.29 2.58 -1.04
CA SER A 3 -9.16 3.55 -1.70
C SER A 3 -8.39 4.76 -2.24
N SER A 4 -7.34 5.21 -1.57
CA SER A 4 -6.50 6.30 -2.10
C SER A 4 -5.70 5.85 -3.31
N LEU A 5 -5.21 4.61 -3.31
CA LEU A 5 -4.53 4.01 -4.47
C LEU A 5 -5.46 3.95 -5.68
N VAL A 6 -6.70 3.49 -5.49
CA VAL A 6 -7.69 3.42 -6.56
C VAL A 6 -8.04 4.81 -7.10
N LYS A 7 -8.24 5.80 -6.23
CA LYS A 7 -8.51 7.19 -6.66
C LYS A 7 -7.36 7.76 -7.48
N GLU A 8 -6.13 7.59 -7.01
CA GLU A 8 -4.95 8.07 -7.75
C GLU A 8 -4.86 7.39 -9.11
N ALA A 9 -5.11 6.09 -9.17
CA ALA A 9 -5.13 5.35 -10.42
C ALA A 9 -6.19 5.88 -11.39
N GLN A 10 -7.40 6.12 -10.90
CA GLN A 10 -8.49 6.67 -11.72
C GLN A 10 -8.11 8.02 -12.32
N GLU A 11 -7.52 8.91 -11.53
CA GLU A 11 -7.10 10.23 -12.00
C GLU A 11 -6.01 10.14 -13.07
N ARG A 12 -5.01 9.28 -12.86
CA ARG A 12 -3.93 9.07 -13.84
C ARG A 12 -4.42 8.38 -15.12
N LEU A 13 -5.36 7.44 -15.01
CA LEU A 13 -5.94 6.74 -16.17
C LEU A 13 -6.73 7.66 -17.09
N LYS A 14 -7.32 8.74 -16.55
CA LYS A 14 -7.98 9.77 -17.37
C LYS A 14 -7.02 10.44 -18.35
N LEU A 15 -5.75 10.48 -18.01
CA LEU A 15 -4.70 11.14 -18.78
C LEU A 15 -3.82 10.17 -19.58
N ASN A 16 -3.86 8.88 -19.25
CA ASN A 16 -3.04 7.86 -19.91
C ASN A 16 -3.80 6.54 -19.98
N GLU A 17 -4.28 6.22 -21.16
CA GLU A 17 -5.05 4.99 -21.43
C GLU A 17 -4.16 3.87 -22.03
N ASP A 18 -2.91 4.18 -22.40
CA ASP A 18 -2.01 3.22 -23.03
C ASP A 18 -1.23 2.43 -21.99
N ASN A 19 -1.94 1.55 -21.30
CA ASN A 19 -1.36 0.64 -20.32
C ASN A 19 -2.23 -0.61 -20.16
N LEU A 20 -1.65 -1.65 -19.55
CA LEU A 20 -2.33 -2.93 -19.36
C LEU A 20 -3.52 -2.79 -18.40
N LEU A 21 -3.37 -2.00 -17.35
CA LEU A 21 -4.43 -1.80 -16.35
C LEU A 21 -5.71 -1.28 -17.01
N PHE A 22 -5.60 -0.26 -17.86
CA PHE A 22 -6.75 0.29 -18.57
C PHE A 22 -7.44 -0.77 -19.45
N LYS A 23 -6.63 -1.58 -20.13
CA LYS A 23 -7.14 -2.66 -20.98
C LYS A 23 -7.86 -3.73 -20.15
N GLU A 24 -7.31 -4.13 -19.02
CA GLU A 24 -7.89 -5.18 -18.17
C GLU A 24 -9.23 -4.78 -17.54
N ILE A 25 -9.44 -3.51 -17.27
CA ILE A 25 -10.74 -3.01 -16.79
C ILE A 25 -11.67 -2.58 -17.92
N ASN A 26 -11.29 -2.84 -19.18
CA ASN A 26 -12.05 -2.45 -20.39
C ASN A 26 -12.38 -0.95 -20.43
N GLY A 27 -11.48 -0.11 -19.91
CA GLY A 27 -11.67 1.33 -19.85
C GLY A 27 -12.71 1.80 -18.83
N ASN A 28 -13.27 0.89 -18.03
CA ASN A 28 -14.29 1.22 -17.04
C ASN A 28 -13.66 1.61 -15.70
N LEU A 29 -13.39 2.89 -15.51
CA LEU A 29 -12.73 3.40 -14.31
C LEU A 29 -13.53 3.12 -13.02
N GLY A 30 -14.87 3.04 -13.13
CA GLY A 30 -15.73 2.74 -12.00
C GLY A 30 -15.59 1.32 -11.46
N GLU A 31 -15.10 0.39 -12.27
CA GLU A 31 -14.87 -1.00 -11.90
C GLU A 31 -13.46 -1.25 -11.32
N LEU A 32 -12.62 -0.22 -11.29
CA LEU A 32 -11.25 -0.37 -10.82
C LEU A 32 -11.19 -0.68 -9.33
N GLU A 33 -10.47 -1.73 -8.99
CA GLU A 33 -10.16 -2.14 -7.62
C GLU A 33 -8.64 -2.21 -7.41
N ALA A 34 -8.19 -2.14 -6.17
CA ALA A 34 -6.76 -2.27 -5.84
C ALA A 34 -6.16 -3.56 -6.38
N LYS A 35 -6.92 -4.66 -6.35
CA LYS A 35 -6.51 -5.95 -6.90
C LYS A 35 -6.09 -5.86 -8.37
N ASN A 36 -6.82 -5.09 -9.18
CA ASN A 36 -6.50 -4.91 -10.59
C ASN A 36 -5.11 -4.28 -10.76
N ILE A 37 -4.77 -3.31 -9.91
CA ILE A 37 -3.49 -2.62 -9.94
C ILE A 37 -2.34 -3.59 -9.62
N PHE A 38 -2.49 -4.39 -8.56
CA PHE A 38 -1.48 -5.36 -8.18
C PHE A 38 -1.32 -6.46 -9.23
N ASP A 39 -2.41 -6.97 -9.79
CA ASP A 39 -2.37 -8.00 -10.83
C ASP A 39 -1.68 -7.47 -12.10
N ALA A 40 -1.99 -6.26 -12.53
CA ALA A 40 -1.34 -5.64 -13.69
C ALA A 40 0.17 -5.41 -13.43
N ALA A 41 0.53 -4.96 -12.24
CA ALA A 41 1.93 -4.76 -11.86
C ALA A 41 2.71 -6.08 -11.93
N ARG A 42 2.12 -7.18 -11.45
CA ARG A 42 2.73 -8.53 -11.52
C ARG A 42 2.97 -8.98 -12.95
N LYS A 43 2.14 -8.52 -13.88
CA LYS A 43 2.30 -8.80 -15.32
C LYS A 43 3.29 -7.87 -16.01
N GLY A 44 3.89 -6.94 -15.28
CA GLY A 44 4.91 -6.05 -15.81
C GLY A 44 4.41 -4.67 -16.22
N ASP A 45 3.17 -4.30 -15.91
CA ASP A 45 2.64 -2.99 -16.25
C ASP A 45 3.33 -1.88 -15.46
N GLU A 46 4.13 -1.07 -16.17
CA GLU A 46 4.89 0.02 -15.55
C GLU A 46 3.98 1.09 -14.92
N PHE A 47 2.84 1.37 -15.53
CA PHE A 47 1.86 2.29 -14.97
C PHE A 47 1.40 1.85 -13.56
N SER A 48 1.07 0.57 -13.41
CA SER A 48 0.66 -0.01 -12.13
C SER A 48 1.79 -0.08 -11.13
N LYS A 49 3.01 -0.37 -11.57
CA LYS A 49 4.20 -0.36 -10.71
C LYS A 49 4.46 1.03 -10.13
N ASP A 50 4.34 2.07 -10.95
CA ASP A 50 4.52 3.46 -10.52
C ASP A 50 3.48 3.86 -9.48
N LEU A 51 2.23 3.41 -9.63
CA LEU A 51 1.18 3.62 -8.64
C LEU A 51 1.52 2.98 -7.30
N ILE A 52 2.01 1.75 -7.32
CA ILE A 52 2.41 1.03 -6.10
C ILE A 52 3.59 1.74 -5.42
N GLU A 53 4.55 2.22 -6.19
CA GLU A 53 5.67 3.02 -5.66
C GLU A 53 5.17 4.29 -4.98
N TYR A 54 4.27 5.00 -5.63
CA TYR A 54 3.67 6.23 -5.09
C TYR A 54 2.97 5.96 -3.75
N GLU A 55 2.12 4.94 -3.71
CA GLU A 55 1.39 4.59 -2.48
C GLU A 55 2.34 4.08 -1.38
N SER A 56 3.37 3.33 -1.75
CA SER A 56 4.39 2.86 -0.81
C SER A 56 5.13 4.02 -0.14
N ASP A 57 5.42 5.08 -0.90
CA ASP A 57 6.06 6.28 -0.37
C ASP A 57 5.16 7.01 0.63
N TYR A 58 3.88 7.13 0.32
CA TYR A 58 2.89 7.70 1.23
C TYR A 58 2.75 6.90 2.52
N LEU A 59 2.65 5.58 2.41
CA LEU A 59 2.54 4.70 3.57
C LEU A 59 3.81 4.75 4.43
N ALA A 60 4.98 4.76 3.80
CA ALA A 60 6.25 4.86 4.51
C ALA A 60 6.37 6.19 5.26
N LEU A 61 5.93 7.30 4.66
CA LEU A 61 5.91 8.59 5.33
C LEU A 61 4.99 8.58 6.56
N GLY A 62 3.77 8.05 6.41
CA GLY A 62 2.81 7.92 7.51
C GLY A 62 3.31 7.01 8.62
N ILE A 63 3.87 5.87 8.27
CA ILE A 63 4.46 4.93 9.22
C ILE A 63 5.65 5.57 9.94
N GLY A 64 6.53 6.25 9.21
CA GLY A 64 7.67 6.94 9.79
C GLY A 64 7.25 7.98 10.83
N ASN A 65 6.19 8.74 10.56
CA ASN A 65 5.63 9.69 11.52
C ASN A 65 5.09 8.98 12.76
N LEU A 66 4.39 7.86 12.61
CA LEU A 66 3.91 7.08 13.75
C LEU A 66 5.05 6.50 14.58
N LEU A 67 6.11 6.01 13.94
CA LEU A 67 7.28 5.49 14.63
C LEU A 67 7.94 6.56 15.51
N ASN A 68 8.01 7.78 15.02
CA ASN A 68 8.61 8.89 15.76
C ASN A 68 7.76 9.35 16.94
N ILE A 69 6.45 9.14 16.91
CA ILE A 69 5.52 9.57 17.96
C ILE A 69 5.26 8.47 18.98
N ILE A 70 4.98 7.25 18.53
CA ILE A 70 4.47 6.14 19.36
C ILE A 70 5.52 5.06 19.59
N ASN A 71 6.48 4.92 18.69
CA ASN A 71 7.51 3.88 18.70
C ASN A 71 6.95 2.45 18.90
N PRO A 72 6.04 2.01 18.02
CA PRO A 72 5.44 0.68 18.13
C PRO A 72 6.45 -0.43 17.78
N GLU A 73 6.21 -1.62 18.28
CA GLU A 73 7.04 -2.80 17.99
C GLU A 73 6.57 -3.51 16.71
N CYS A 74 5.29 -3.36 16.37
CA CYS A 74 4.69 -4.03 15.23
C CYS A 74 3.69 -3.11 14.53
N ILE A 75 3.71 -3.11 13.20
CA ILE A 75 2.73 -2.45 12.34
C ILE A 75 2.09 -3.51 11.47
N VAL A 76 0.76 -3.50 11.41
CA VAL A 76 -0.01 -4.42 10.57
C VAL A 76 -0.70 -3.65 9.47
N ILE A 77 -0.41 -4.01 8.22
CA ILE A 77 -1.09 -3.47 7.05
C ILE A 77 -2.23 -4.43 6.70
N SER A 78 -3.45 -3.91 6.68
CA SER A 78 -4.65 -4.71 6.45
C SER A 78 -5.56 -4.09 5.41
N GLY A 79 -6.67 -4.75 5.11
CA GLY A 79 -7.61 -4.31 4.08
C GLY A 79 -7.14 -4.64 2.67
N GLY A 80 -7.55 -3.83 1.70
CA GLY A 80 -7.22 -4.06 0.28
C GLY A 80 -5.72 -4.10 -0.02
N MET A 81 -4.91 -3.39 0.75
CA MET A 81 -3.46 -3.37 0.57
C MET A 81 -2.79 -4.68 1.00
N SER A 82 -3.44 -5.47 1.86
CA SER A 82 -2.91 -6.77 2.28
C SER A 82 -2.81 -7.78 1.14
N LEU A 83 -3.56 -7.58 0.06
CA LEU A 83 -3.52 -8.43 -1.13
C LEU A 83 -2.19 -8.34 -1.87
N ALA A 84 -1.45 -7.26 -1.69
CA ALA A 84 -0.15 -7.06 -2.34
C ALA A 84 0.98 -7.86 -1.67
N GLY A 85 0.85 -8.18 -0.37
CA GLY A 85 1.91 -8.90 0.35
C GLY A 85 3.26 -8.18 0.27
N ASP A 86 4.29 -8.92 -0.13
CA ASP A 86 5.66 -8.40 -0.24
C ASP A 86 5.82 -7.29 -1.27
N GLU A 87 4.95 -7.22 -2.26
CA GLU A 87 5.00 -6.17 -3.29
C GLU A 87 4.80 -4.78 -2.71
N ILE A 88 4.09 -4.66 -1.58
CA ILE A 88 3.96 -3.41 -0.86
C ILE A 88 4.88 -3.33 0.36
N LEU A 89 5.15 -4.45 1.04
CA LEU A 89 6.00 -4.48 2.22
C LEU A 89 7.45 -4.12 1.92
N LEU A 90 8.02 -4.68 0.85
CA LEU A 90 9.42 -4.44 0.50
C LEU A 90 9.70 -2.98 0.17
N PRO A 91 8.90 -2.33 -0.71
CA PRO A 91 9.07 -0.90 -0.96
C PRO A 91 8.89 -0.04 0.30
N ILE A 92 7.92 -0.37 1.16
CA ILE A 92 7.70 0.38 2.40
C ILE A 92 8.92 0.28 3.31
N LYS A 93 9.47 -0.91 3.50
CA LYS A 93 10.67 -1.11 4.34
C LYS A 93 11.87 -0.31 3.84
N GLU A 94 12.09 -0.30 2.53
CA GLU A 94 13.16 0.50 1.92
C GLU A 94 12.94 1.99 2.11
N LYS A 95 11.72 2.46 1.92
CA LYS A 95 11.38 3.88 2.02
C LYS A 95 11.39 4.38 3.48
N LEU A 96 11.11 3.53 4.45
CA LEU A 96 11.17 3.89 5.87
C LEU A 96 12.56 4.35 6.30
N LYS A 97 13.60 3.85 5.66
CA LYS A 97 14.98 4.29 5.93
C LYS A 97 15.17 5.79 5.70
N LYS A 98 14.35 6.42 4.85
CA LYS A 98 14.37 7.87 4.58
C LYS A 98 13.67 8.67 5.67
N TYR A 99 12.66 8.12 6.32
CA TYR A 99 11.74 8.85 7.20
C TYR A 99 11.94 8.54 8.68
N THR A 100 12.80 7.58 9.01
CA THR A 100 12.91 7.06 10.36
C THR A 100 14.36 6.86 10.76
N MET A 101 14.67 7.17 12.02
CA MET A 101 15.97 6.93 12.60
C MET A 101 16.25 5.43 12.74
N PRO A 102 17.51 4.96 12.49
CA PRO A 102 17.84 3.54 12.59
C PRO A 102 17.40 2.83 13.87
N PRO A 103 17.53 3.40 15.07
CA PRO A 103 17.09 2.72 16.30
C PRO A 103 15.60 2.35 16.31
N ALA A 104 14.74 3.16 15.69
CA ALA A 104 13.31 2.88 15.62
C ALA A 104 12.98 1.72 14.69
N LEU A 105 13.88 1.37 13.77
CA LEU A 105 13.69 0.29 12.80
C LEU A 105 14.21 -1.06 13.28
N GLU A 106 15.15 -1.08 14.26
CA GLU A 106 15.86 -2.31 14.67
C GLU A 106 14.93 -3.43 15.13
N ASN A 107 13.88 -3.10 15.89
CA ASN A 107 12.96 -4.09 16.45
C ASN A 107 11.56 -4.01 15.84
N LEU A 108 11.40 -3.26 14.75
CA LEU A 108 10.11 -3.09 14.12
C LEU A 108 9.76 -4.27 13.23
N GLU A 109 8.60 -4.87 13.49
CA GLU A 109 7.98 -5.82 12.58
C GLU A 109 6.88 -5.13 11.78
N ILE A 110 6.87 -5.35 10.46
CA ILE A 110 5.80 -4.92 9.58
C ILE A 110 5.19 -6.17 8.98
N LYS A 111 3.91 -6.38 9.22
CA LYS A 111 3.17 -7.57 8.79
C LYS A 111 1.99 -7.19 7.92
N VAL A 112 1.56 -8.14 7.09
CA VAL A 112 0.32 -8.04 6.35
C VAL A 112 -0.75 -8.83 7.10
N GLY A 113 -1.90 -8.20 7.37
CA GLY A 113 -3.02 -8.85 8.01
C GLY A 113 -3.76 -9.77 7.05
N VAL A 114 -4.12 -10.97 7.53
CA VAL A 114 -4.78 -12.01 6.71
C VAL A 114 -6.28 -12.10 6.91
N LEU A 115 -6.86 -11.29 7.80
CA LEU A 115 -8.26 -11.40 8.21
C LEU A 115 -9.21 -10.41 7.51
N GLY A 116 -8.78 -9.76 6.43
CA GLY A 116 -9.60 -8.80 5.68
C GLY A 116 -10.13 -7.67 6.56
N ASN A 117 -11.42 -7.38 6.45
CA ASN A 117 -12.05 -6.29 7.21
C ASN A 117 -12.07 -6.53 8.72
N GLU A 118 -12.16 -7.79 9.16
CA GLU A 118 -12.09 -8.14 10.58
C GLU A 118 -10.70 -7.82 11.16
N ALA A 119 -9.64 -8.05 10.40
CA ALA A 119 -8.29 -7.69 10.81
C ALA A 119 -8.14 -6.19 11.02
N GLY A 120 -8.78 -5.36 10.18
CA GLY A 120 -8.80 -3.91 10.33
C GLY A 120 -9.37 -3.47 11.67
N ILE A 121 -10.47 -4.06 12.08
CA ILE A 121 -11.12 -3.76 13.37
C ILE A 121 -10.27 -4.24 14.54
N LYS A 122 -9.78 -5.48 14.50
CA LYS A 122 -8.91 -6.05 15.55
C LYS A 122 -7.59 -5.31 15.65
N GLY A 123 -7.00 -4.95 14.52
CA GLY A 123 -5.76 -4.18 14.48
C GLY A 123 -5.91 -2.77 15.04
N ALA A 124 -7.02 -2.11 14.76
CA ALA A 124 -7.33 -0.80 15.33
C ALA A 124 -7.45 -0.86 16.85
N VAL A 125 -8.11 -1.89 17.39
CA VAL A 125 -8.19 -2.13 18.83
C VAL A 125 -6.82 -2.37 19.43
N ALA A 126 -5.98 -3.16 18.77
CA ALA A 126 -4.62 -3.46 19.23
C ALA A 126 -3.72 -2.21 19.29
N LEU A 127 -3.94 -1.22 18.43
CA LEU A 127 -3.20 0.05 18.46
C LEU A 127 -3.51 0.89 19.71
N PHE A 128 -4.67 0.69 20.33
CA PHE A 128 -5.12 1.42 21.52
C PHE A 128 -4.91 0.66 22.81
N ILE A 129 -4.46 -0.57 22.74
CA ILE A 129 -4.13 -1.41 23.89
C ILE A 129 -2.65 -1.27 24.22
#